data_384e72635fbddb1467048dcfbea6841a
#
_entry.id   384e72635fbddb1467048dcfbea6841a
#
_cell.length_a   1.000
_cell.length_b   1.000
_cell.length_c   1.000
_cell.angle_alpha   90.00
_cell.angle_beta   90.00
_cell.angle_gamma   90.00
#
_symmetry.space_group_name_H-M   'P 1'
#
loop_
_entity.id
_entity.type
_entity.pdbx_description
1 polymer ?
#
loop_
_entity_poly.entity_id
_entity_poly.type
_entity_poly.pdbx_seq_one_letter_code
_entity_poly.pdbx_strand_id
1 'polypeptide(L)' 'TVMVNESGKVMATDLPTSDPNNEGQLWNDSGTIKISAG' A
#
# COMPACT_ATOMS: atom_id res chain seq x y z
N THR A 1 -3.04 -6.05 2.81
CA THR A 1 -2.41 -7.26 2.27
C THR A 1 -2.06 -7.08 0.81
N VAL A 2 -0.84 -7.41 0.44
CA VAL A 2 -0.39 -7.36 -0.94
C VAL A 2 -0.40 -8.77 -1.51
N MET A 3 -1.00 -8.94 -2.67
CA MET A 3 -1.05 -10.25 -3.32
C MET A 3 -1.00 -10.09 -4.83
N VAL A 4 -0.65 -11.18 -5.52
CA VAL A 4 -0.66 -11.22 -6.99
C VAL A 4 -1.88 -12.04 -7.39
N ASN A 5 -2.75 -11.48 -8.23
CA ASN A 5 -3.91 -12.21 -8.69
C ASN A 5 -3.54 -13.21 -9.80
N GLU A 6 -4.51 -14.02 -10.25
CA GLU A 6 -4.28 -15.06 -11.24
C GLU A 6 -3.78 -14.54 -12.59
N SER A 7 -3.98 -13.26 -12.87
CA SER A 7 -3.49 -12.62 -14.09
C SER A 7 -2.10 -12.00 -13.92
N GLY A 8 -1.45 -12.25 -12.78
CA GLY A 8 -0.12 -11.72 -12.50
C GLY A 8 -0.08 -10.28 -12.05
N LYS A 9 -1.23 -9.67 -11.74
CA LYS A 9 -1.30 -8.29 -11.28
C LYS A 9 -1.15 -8.23 -9.77
N VAL A 10 -0.43 -7.22 -9.29
CA VAL A 10 -0.24 -7.02 -7.85
C VAL A 10 -1.49 -6.36 -7.28
N MET A 11 -2.00 -6.91 -6.18
CA MET A 11 -3.20 -6.42 -5.51
C MET A 11 -2.86 -5.99 -4.10
N ALA A 12 -3.39 -4.83 -3.68
CA ALA A 12 -3.25 -4.34 -2.31
C ALA A 12 -4.56 -3.67 -1.92
N THR A 13 -5.41 -4.36 -1.16
CA THR A 13 -6.78 -3.93 -0.90
C THR A 13 -6.98 -3.34 0.50
N ASP A 14 -6.00 -3.42 1.36
CA ASP A 14 -6.11 -2.98 2.75
C ASP A 14 -5.10 -1.89 3.12
N LEU A 15 -4.59 -1.15 2.13
CA LEU A 15 -3.67 -0.06 2.39
C LEU A 15 -4.39 1.13 3.03
N PRO A 16 -3.78 1.78 4.03
CA PRO A 16 -4.35 3.00 4.57
C PRO A 16 -4.34 4.11 3.53
N THR A 17 -5.26 5.07 3.68
CA THR A 17 -5.36 6.19 2.74
C THR A 17 -4.67 7.45 3.25
N SER A 18 -3.98 7.35 4.37
CA SER A 18 -3.16 8.42 4.93
C SER A 18 -1.91 7.81 5.54
N ASP A 19 -0.91 8.65 5.81
CA ASP A 19 0.35 8.17 6.37
C ASP A 19 0.09 7.45 7.70
N PRO A 20 0.43 6.15 7.80
CA PRO A 20 0.16 5.38 9.01
C PRO A 20 1.18 5.63 10.14
N ASN A 21 2.16 6.50 9.94
CA ASN A 21 3.21 6.79 10.92
C ASN A 21 3.94 5.50 11.36
N ASN A 22 4.21 4.65 10.41
CA ASN A 22 4.85 3.35 10.66
C ASN A 22 5.92 3.13 9.60
N GLU A 23 7.17 3.41 9.94
CA GLU A 23 8.28 3.35 9.00
C GLU A 23 8.31 2.04 8.22
N GLY A 24 8.38 2.17 6.91
CA GLY A 24 8.42 1.02 6.01
C GLY A 24 7.07 0.51 5.57
N GLN A 25 5.98 1.02 6.12
CA GLN A 25 4.64 0.58 5.72
C GLN A 25 4.21 1.29 4.45
N LEU A 26 3.65 0.53 3.51
CA LEU A 26 3.06 1.08 2.30
C LEU A 26 1.69 1.68 2.60
N TRP A 27 1.35 2.75 1.90
CA TRP A 27 0.03 3.36 2.02
C TRP A 27 -0.38 3.99 0.69
N ASN A 28 -1.68 4.25 0.56
CA ASN A 28 -2.27 4.76 -0.68
C ASN A 28 -2.56 6.25 -0.52
N ASP A 29 -1.79 7.08 -1.21
CA ASP A 29 -1.98 8.53 -1.20
C ASP A 29 -2.75 8.94 -2.45
N SER A 30 -4.08 8.83 -2.39
CA SER A 30 -4.98 9.21 -3.49
C SER A 30 -4.61 8.52 -4.80
N GLY A 31 -4.23 7.27 -4.73
CA GLY A 31 -3.86 6.48 -5.91
C GLY A 31 -2.36 6.34 -6.12
N THR A 32 -1.56 7.00 -5.32
CA THR A 32 -0.09 6.90 -5.38
C THR A 32 0.41 6.05 -4.23
N ILE A 33 1.19 5.03 -4.53
CA ILE A 33 1.78 4.17 -3.50
C ILE A 33 2.99 4.89 -2.92
N LYS A 34 3.01 5.02 -1.60
CA LYS A 34 4.11 5.63 -0.86
C LYS A 34 4.54 4.74 0.28
N ILE A 35 5.73 5.02 0.81
CA ILE A 35 6.26 4.30 1.96
C ILE A 35 6.30 5.28 3.12
N SER A 36 5.70 4.89 4.24
CA SER A 36 5.70 5.73 5.44
C SER A 36 7.13 5.88 5.98
N ALA A 37 7.47 7.07 6.39
CA ALA A 37 8.76 7.34 7.03
C ALA A 37 8.66 7.33 8.57
N GLY A 38 7.49 7.04 9.10
CA GLY A 38 7.29 6.97 10.55
C GLY A 38 6.44 8.06 11.15
#